data_9d87e3c6515b8b32faa1cc774bd891b7
#
_entry.id   9d87e3c6515b8b32faa1cc774bd891b7
#
_cell.length_a   1.000
_cell.length_b   1.000
_cell.length_c   1.000
_cell.angle_alpha   90.00
_cell.angle_beta   90.00
_cell.angle_gamma   90.00
#
_symmetry.space_group_name_H-M   'P 1'
#
loop_
_entity.id
_entity.type
_entity.pdbx_description
1 polymer ?
#
loop_
_entity_poly.entity_id
_entity_poly.type
_entity_poly.pdbx_seq_one_letter_code
_entity_poly.pdbx_strand_id
1 'polypeptide(L)'
;SNYNWGYDPQNYFSLTGMYSSDPKDPEKRIAEFKNLVNEIHKRGMGAILDVVYNHTANVDIFEDLEPNYYHFMDADGTPRTSFGGGRLGTTHYMSKRVLVDSIKYLVDTYKVDGFRFDMMGDHDAASIEEAYKAARALNPNLIMLGEGWRTYTGDENTPVQPADQDWMKKTDTVAVFS
;
A
#
# COMPACT_ATOMS: atom_id res chain seq x y z
N SER A 1 -22.18 -10.34 8.07
CA SER A 1 -22.37 -8.93 7.71
C SER A 1 -21.45 -8.58 6.55
N ASN A 2 -21.94 -7.82 5.58
CA ASN A 2 -21.14 -7.37 4.44
C ASN A 2 -20.31 -6.12 4.75
N TYR A 3 -20.12 -5.82 6.03
CA TYR A 3 -19.35 -4.65 6.45
C TYR A 3 -17.85 -4.93 6.35
N ASN A 4 -17.13 -4.04 5.67
CA ASN A 4 -15.67 -4.07 5.54
C ASN A 4 -15.12 -2.66 5.78
N TRP A 5 -14.16 -2.55 6.69
CA TRP A 5 -13.48 -1.28 6.97
C TRP A 5 -12.61 -0.79 5.80
N GLY A 6 -12.33 -1.64 4.81
CA GLY A 6 -11.49 -1.32 3.68
C GLY A 6 -10.00 -1.63 3.88
N TYR A 7 -9.61 -2.20 5.02
CA TYR A 7 -8.21 -2.47 5.35
C TYR A 7 -7.75 -3.91 5.11
N ASP A 8 -8.58 -4.73 4.45
CA ASP A 8 -8.24 -6.12 4.09
C ASP A 8 -8.17 -6.28 2.56
N PRO A 9 -7.06 -5.87 1.91
CA PRO A 9 -6.97 -5.86 0.46
C PRO A 9 -6.84 -7.27 -0.13
N GLN A 10 -7.54 -7.51 -1.23
CA GLN A 10 -7.40 -8.70 -2.07
C GLN A 10 -6.60 -8.41 -3.34
N ASN A 11 -6.64 -7.18 -3.82
CA ASN A 11 -5.93 -6.73 -5.02
C ASN A 11 -5.56 -5.25 -4.87
N TYR A 12 -4.28 -4.93 -5.07
CA TYR A 12 -3.77 -3.57 -4.92
C TYR A 12 -4.02 -2.66 -6.14
N PHE A 13 -4.49 -3.21 -7.25
CA PHE A 13 -4.77 -2.46 -8.49
C PHE A 13 -6.25 -2.22 -8.73
N SER A 14 -7.13 -2.93 -8.04
CA SER A 14 -8.57 -2.93 -8.31
C SER A 14 -9.37 -2.17 -7.26
N LEU A 15 -10.38 -1.45 -7.71
CA LEU A 15 -11.38 -0.83 -6.85
C LEU A 15 -12.41 -1.85 -6.41
N THR A 16 -12.90 -1.72 -5.17
CA THR A 16 -14.02 -2.55 -4.70
C THR A 16 -15.33 -2.17 -5.39
N GLY A 17 -16.12 -3.17 -5.76
CA GLY A 17 -17.45 -2.95 -6.31
C GLY A 17 -18.49 -2.46 -5.30
N MET A 18 -18.22 -2.57 -4.00
CA MET A 18 -19.16 -2.29 -2.93
C MET A 18 -19.74 -0.86 -2.97
N TYR A 19 -18.93 0.10 -3.42
CA TYR A 19 -19.29 1.52 -3.49
C TYR A 19 -19.65 2.00 -4.90
N SER A 20 -19.67 1.10 -5.88
CA SER A 20 -20.06 1.41 -7.25
C SER A 20 -21.59 1.31 -7.44
N SER A 21 -22.12 2.13 -8.31
CA SER A 21 -23.52 2.04 -8.74
C SER A 21 -23.79 0.80 -9.59
N ASP A 22 -22.75 0.21 -10.19
CA ASP A 22 -22.79 -1.08 -10.87
C ASP A 22 -21.57 -1.93 -10.50
N PRO A 23 -21.65 -2.75 -9.44
CA PRO A 23 -20.53 -3.55 -8.95
C PRO A 23 -19.96 -4.57 -9.94
N LYS A 24 -20.72 -4.94 -10.95
CA LYS A 24 -20.34 -5.95 -11.95
C LYS A 24 -19.60 -5.36 -13.15
N ASP A 25 -19.61 -4.03 -13.30
CA ASP A 25 -18.95 -3.33 -14.40
C ASP A 25 -17.65 -2.68 -13.91
N PRO A 26 -16.47 -3.27 -14.20
CA PRO A 26 -15.20 -2.71 -13.77
C PRO A 26 -14.89 -1.34 -14.41
N GLU A 27 -15.29 -1.10 -15.64
CA GLU A 27 -15.09 0.19 -16.32
C GLU A 27 -15.88 1.30 -15.62
N LYS A 28 -17.10 0.98 -15.17
CA LYS A 28 -17.93 1.94 -14.43
C LYS A 28 -17.34 2.27 -13.07
N ARG A 29 -16.79 1.30 -12.35
CA ARG A 29 -16.07 1.54 -11.08
C ARG A 29 -14.90 2.52 -11.28
N ILE A 30 -14.10 2.31 -12.31
CA ILE A 30 -12.97 3.17 -12.68
C ILE A 30 -13.46 4.57 -13.02
N ALA A 31 -14.50 4.69 -13.87
CA ALA A 31 -15.06 5.98 -14.28
C ALA A 31 -15.63 6.77 -13.09
N GLU A 32 -16.35 6.12 -12.20
CA GLU A 32 -16.91 6.75 -11.00
C GLU A 32 -15.81 7.25 -10.05
N PHE A 33 -14.73 6.48 -9.86
CA PHE A 33 -13.62 6.91 -9.01
C PHE A 33 -12.83 8.06 -9.64
N LYS A 34 -12.56 8.02 -10.94
CA LYS A 34 -11.97 9.16 -11.67
C LYS A 34 -12.81 10.41 -11.54
N ASN A 35 -14.13 10.28 -11.65
CA ASN A 35 -15.04 11.40 -11.49
C ASN A 35 -15.00 11.97 -10.06
N LEU A 36 -14.93 11.13 -9.04
CA LEU A 36 -14.80 11.56 -7.65
C LEU A 36 -13.55 12.40 -7.45
N VAL A 37 -12.40 11.94 -7.91
CA VAL A 37 -11.12 12.67 -7.81
C VAL A 37 -11.22 14.00 -8.58
N ASN A 38 -11.79 13.99 -9.77
CA ASN A 38 -11.99 15.20 -10.57
C ASN A 38 -12.89 16.22 -9.87
N GLU A 39 -13.98 15.80 -9.23
CA GLU A 39 -14.86 16.68 -8.45
C GLU A 39 -14.15 17.26 -7.21
N ILE A 40 -13.28 16.49 -6.57
CA ILE A 40 -12.44 16.97 -5.47
C ILE A 40 -11.51 18.08 -5.98
N HIS A 41 -10.85 17.89 -7.12
CA HIS A 41 -9.97 18.88 -7.73
C HIS A 41 -10.71 20.15 -8.14
N LYS A 42 -11.90 20.04 -8.71
CA LYS A 42 -12.73 21.19 -9.08
C LYS A 42 -13.07 22.08 -7.88
N ARG A 43 -13.09 21.52 -6.67
CA ARG A 43 -13.33 22.25 -5.42
C ARG A 43 -12.04 22.79 -4.78
N GLY A 44 -10.91 22.70 -5.47
CA GLY A 44 -9.62 23.18 -4.97
C GLY A 44 -9.00 22.33 -3.86
N MET A 45 -9.43 21.07 -3.74
CA MET A 45 -8.91 20.12 -2.73
C MET A 45 -8.02 19.06 -3.36
N GLY A 46 -7.10 18.51 -2.57
CA GLY A 46 -6.31 17.34 -2.94
C GLY A 46 -6.98 16.05 -2.49
N ALA A 47 -6.77 14.97 -3.26
CA ALA A 47 -7.26 13.64 -2.93
C ALA A 47 -6.07 12.79 -2.42
N ILE A 48 -6.14 12.37 -1.17
CA ILE A 48 -5.16 11.48 -0.54
C ILE A 48 -5.81 10.12 -0.34
N LEU A 49 -5.20 9.08 -0.90
CA LEU A 49 -5.67 7.71 -0.73
C LEU A 49 -5.08 7.09 0.54
N ASP A 50 -5.95 6.48 1.33
CA ASP A 50 -5.58 5.62 2.44
C ASP A 50 -5.34 4.21 1.89
N VAL A 51 -4.11 3.71 1.99
CA VAL A 51 -3.68 2.45 1.39
C VAL A 51 -3.12 1.48 2.42
N VAL A 52 -3.33 0.20 2.17
CA VAL A 52 -2.90 -0.90 3.03
C VAL A 52 -2.03 -1.85 2.22
N TYR A 53 -0.73 -1.90 2.50
CA TYR A 53 0.24 -2.79 1.85
C TYR A 53 0.95 -3.73 2.81
N ASN A 54 0.73 -3.59 4.12
CA ASN A 54 1.40 -4.44 5.11
C ASN A 54 0.90 -5.89 5.11
N HIS A 55 -0.31 -6.14 4.61
CA HIS A 55 -0.88 -7.48 4.52
C HIS A 55 -1.87 -7.61 3.36
N THR A 56 -2.21 -8.85 3.03
CA THR A 56 -3.34 -9.20 2.16
C THR A 56 -4.46 -9.82 2.99
N ALA A 57 -5.69 -9.79 2.46
CA ALA A 57 -6.85 -10.38 3.14
C ALA A 57 -6.69 -11.88 3.40
N ASN A 58 -5.97 -12.57 2.50
CA ASN A 58 -5.66 -14.00 2.61
C ASN A 58 -4.22 -14.26 2.13
N VAL A 59 -3.50 -15.11 2.85
CA VAL A 59 -2.13 -15.53 2.51
C VAL A 59 -2.08 -16.16 1.12
N ASP A 60 -3.05 -17.00 0.77
CA ASP A 60 -3.08 -17.77 -0.47
C ASP A 60 -3.12 -16.90 -1.74
N ILE A 61 -3.50 -15.61 -1.63
CA ILE A 61 -3.52 -14.68 -2.77
C ILE A 61 -2.17 -14.64 -3.51
N PHE A 62 -1.04 -14.67 -2.78
CA PHE A 62 0.30 -14.69 -3.35
C PHE A 62 1.02 -16.03 -3.19
N GLU A 63 0.73 -16.78 -2.13
CA GLU A 63 1.39 -18.07 -1.87
C GLU A 63 1.06 -19.12 -2.93
N ASP A 64 -0.10 -19.04 -3.57
CA ASP A 64 -0.46 -19.88 -4.71
C ASP A 64 0.38 -19.57 -5.98
N LEU A 65 0.98 -18.38 -6.05
CA LEU A 65 1.84 -17.99 -7.17
C LEU A 65 3.28 -18.45 -6.94
N GLU A 66 3.83 -18.13 -5.79
CA GLU A 66 5.20 -18.53 -5.40
C GLU A 66 5.23 -18.72 -3.88
N PRO A 67 5.20 -19.97 -3.42
CA PRO A 67 5.20 -20.27 -1.99
C PRO A 67 6.43 -19.70 -1.26
N ASN A 68 6.21 -19.16 -0.07
CA ASN A 68 7.23 -18.59 0.81
C ASN A 68 7.99 -17.37 0.23
N TYR A 69 7.49 -16.74 -0.80
CA TYR A 69 8.19 -15.61 -1.44
C TYR A 69 7.60 -14.23 -1.10
N TYR A 70 6.29 -14.05 -1.27
CA TYR A 70 5.67 -12.72 -1.16
C TYR A 70 5.45 -12.25 0.28
N HIS A 71 5.30 -13.15 1.23
CA HIS A 71 5.09 -12.85 2.64
C HIS A 71 6.33 -13.09 3.47
N PHE A 72 6.45 -12.42 4.61
CA PHE A 72 7.45 -12.74 5.61
C PHE A 72 7.13 -14.09 6.24
N MET A 73 8.15 -14.94 6.39
CA MET A 73 8.04 -16.30 6.92
C MET A 73 8.81 -16.46 8.23
N ASP A 74 8.30 -17.34 9.09
CA ASP A 74 9.06 -17.87 10.21
C ASP A 74 10.02 -18.97 9.72
N ALA A 75 11.00 -19.37 10.56
CA ALA A 75 12.02 -20.35 10.20
C ALA A 75 11.45 -21.73 9.81
N ASP A 76 10.24 -22.05 10.25
CA ASP A 76 9.52 -23.30 9.90
C ASP A 76 8.69 -23.20 8.61
N GLY A 77 8.75 -22.06 7.91
CA GLY A 77 8.00 -21.84 6.68
C GLY A 77 6.56 -21.37 6.89
N THR A 78 6.18 -21.00 8.13
CA THR A 78 4.85 -20.47 8.43
C THR A 78 4.78 -18.99 8.06
N PRO A 79 3.80 -18.54 7.23
CA PRO A 79 3.64 -17.13 6.90
C PRO A 79 3.34 -16.28 8.13
N ARG A 80 4.04 -15.16 8.30
CA ARG A 80 3.72 -14.18 9.32
C ARG A 80 2.43 -13.48 8.96
N THR A 81 1.55 -13.33 9.94
CA THR A 81 0.24 -12.70 9.75
C THR A 81 0.18 -11.36 10.47
N SER A 82 -0.63 -10.45 9.94
CA SER A 82 -0.97 -9.18 10.55
C SER A 82 -2.48 -8.99 10.43
N PHE A 83 -3.15 -8.77 11.55
CA PHE A 83 -4.61 -8.56 11.60
C PHE A 83 -5.43 -9.63 10.87
N GLY A 84 -4.96 -10.89 10.88
CA GLY A 84 -5.63 -12.03 10.26
C GLY A 84 -5.25 -12.33 8.82
N GLY A 85 -4.50 -11.44 8.13
CA GLY A 85 -3.97 -11.65 6.78
C GLY A 85 -2.48 -11.95 6.75
N GLY A 86 -1.96 -12.34 5.58
CA GLY A 86 -0.54 -12.56 5.38
C GLY A 86 0.24 -11.24 5.28
N ARG A 87 1.36 -11.13 5.99
CA ARG A 87 2.22 -9.94 5.98
C ARG A 87 3.07 -9.91 4.72
N LEU A 88 2.92 -8.87 3.88
CA LEU A 88 3.66 -8.73 2.63
C LEU A 88 5.15 -8.42 2.88
N GLY A 89 6.02 -9.25 2.31
CA GLY A 89 7.49 -9.12 2.42
C GLY A 89 8.07 -8.18 1.37
N THR A 90 7.98 -6.87 1.56
CA THR A 90 8.42 -5.86 0.58
C THR A 90 9.93 -5.78 0.39
N THR A 91 10.74 -6.44 1.24
CA THR A 91 12.17 -6.63 1.00
C THR A 91 12.44 -7.56 -0.18
N HIS A 92 11.50 -8.41 -0.57
CA HIS A 92 11.59 -9.24 -1.77
C HIS A 92 11.26 -8.42 -3.03
N TYR A 93 12.01 -8.65 -4.11
CA TYR A 93 11.92 -7.86 -5.34
C TYR A 93 10.49 -7.78 -5.91
N MET A 94 9.80 -8.91 -6.07
CA MET A 94 8.46 -8.91 -6.67
C MET A 94 7.40 -8.30 -5.75
N SER A 95 7.50 -8.49 -4.44
CA SER A 95 6.60 -7.86 -3.47
C SER A 95 6.77 -6.34 -3.45
N LYS A 96 8.02 -5.86 -3.50
CA LYS A 96 8.34 -4.44 -3.67
C LYS A 96 7.78 -3.91 -4.98
N ARG A 97 7.94 -4.65 -6.08
CA ARG A 97 7.44 -4.27 -7.38
C ARG A 97 5.91 -4.12 -7.41
N VAL A 98 5.19 -5.02 -6.77
CA VAL A 98 3.73 -4.90 -6.62
C VAL A 98 3.36 -3.59 -5.93
N LEU A 99 4.03 -3.26 -4.83
CA LEU A 99 3.81 -2.00 -4.11
C LEU A 99 4.10 -0.79 -5.00
N VAL A 100 5.27 -0.72 -5.60
CA VAL A 100 5.69 0.43 -6.44
C VAL A 100 4.81 0.57 -7.67
N ASP A 101 4.53 -0.52 -8.38
CA ASP A 101 3.72 -0.48 -9.60
C ASP A 101 2.27 -0.10 -9.32
N SER A 102 1.68 -0.56 -8.21
CA SER A 102 0.34 -0.16 -7.83
C SER A 102 0.24 1.32 -7.45
N ILE A 103 1.23 1.85 -6.76
CA ILE A 103 1.32 3.29 -6.44
C ILE A 103 1.42 4.11 -7.73
N LYS A 104 2.28 3.72 -8.66
CA LYS A 104 2.39 4.37 -9.98
C LYS A 104 1.07 4.34 -10.74
N TYR A 105 0.41 3.20 -10.76
CA TYR A 105 -0.88 3.03 -11.42
C TYR A 105 -1.95 3.96 -10.84
N LEU A 106 -2.04 4.07 -9.53
CA LEU A 106 -3.01 4.92 -8.84
C LEU A 106 -2.78 6.41 -9.14
N VAL A 107 -1.53 6.84 -9.16
CA VAL A 107 -1.18 8.23 -9.52
C VAL A 107 -1.47 8.52 -10.98
N ASP A 108 -1.02 7.66 -11.89
CA ASP A 108 -1.16 7.88 -13.33
C ASP A 108 -2.62 7.78 -13.78
N THR A 109 -3.35 6.81 -13.27
CA THR A 109 -4.73 6.54 -13.70
C THR A 109 -5.74 7.49 -13.08
N TYR A 110 -5.65 7.73 -11.76
CA TYR A 110 -6.65 8.49 -11.00
C TYR A 110 -6.21 9.91 -10.65
N LYS A 111 -4.96 10.27 -10.87
CA LYS A 111 -4.43 11.60 -10.59
C LYS A 111 -4.57 12.02 -9.12
N VAL A 112 -4.42 11.07 -8.21
CA VAL A 112 -4.43 11.36 -6.77
C VAL A 112 -3.23 12.22 -6.37
N ASP A 113 -3.37 12.97 -5.28
CA ASP A 113 -2.39 13.96 -4.83
C ASP A 113 -1.49 13.42 -3.72
N GLY A 114 -1.80 12.27 -3.18
CA GLY A 114 -0.99 11.66 -2.14
C GLY A 114 -1.51 10.33 -1.62
N PHE A 115 -0.76 9.77 -0.68
CA PHE A 115 -1.05 8.50 -0.03
C PHE A 115 -0.83 8.59 1.48
N ARG A 116 -1.71 7.95 2.23
CA ARG A 116 -1.52 7.64 3.64
C ARG A 116 -1.36 6.13 3.77
N PHE A 117 -0.19 5.67 4.21
CA PHE A 117 0.08 4.24 4.41
C PHE A 117 -0.37 3.79 5.79
N ASP A 118 -1.38 2.94 5.81
CA ASP A 118 -1.76 2.20 7.01
C ASP A 118 -0.60 1.29 7.43
N MET A 119 -0.25 1.29 8.70
CA MET A 119 0.85 0.49 9.25
C MET A 119 2.16 0.59 8.42
N MET A 120 2.55 1.79 8.03
CA MET A 120 3.77 2.01 7.24
C MET A 120 5.02 1.47 7.94
N GLY A 121 5.05 1.49 9.26
CA GLY A 121 6.15 0.94 10.07
C GLY A 121 6.38 -0.57 9.88
N ASP A 122 5.45 -1.29 9.28
CA ASP A 122 5.61 -2.70 8.92
C ASP A 122 6.44 -2.91 7.64
N HIS A 123 6.75 -1.85 6.90
CA HIS A 123 7.53 -1.90 5.66
C HIS A 123 8.98 -1.48 5.88
N ASP A 124 9.86 -1.94 4.99
CA ASP A 124 11.20 -1.42 4.89
C ASP A 124 11.20 -0.01 4.26
N ALA A 125 12.03 0.88 4.79
CA ALA A 125 12.10 2.27 4.35
C ALA A 125 12.50 2.41 2.88
N ALA A 126 13.38 1.54 2.39
CA ALA A 126 13.84 1.57 1.00
C ALA A 126 12.70 1.37 0.01
N SER A 127 11.76 0.47 0.30
CA SER A 127 10.58 0.23 -0.55
C SER A 127 9.61 1.41 -0.56
N ILE A 128 9.35 2.01 0.59
CA ILE A 128 8.50 3.20 0.71
C ILE A 128 9.14 4.39 -0.03
N GLU A 129 10.44 4.59 0.10
CA GLU A 129 11.14 5.66 -0.59
C GLU A 129 11.16 5.47 -2.10
N GLU A 130 11.32 4.23 -2.58
CA GLU A 130 11.23 3.90 -4.01
C GLU A 130 9.82 4.20 -4.57
N ALA A 131 8.77 3.82 -3.83
CA ALA A 131 7.40 4.16 -4.19
C ALA A 131 7.18 5.69 -4.23
N TYR A 132 7.72 6.41 -3.26
CA TYR A 132 7.67 7.87 -3.23
C TYR A 132 8.34 8.50 -4.45
N LYS A 133 9.56 8.08 -4.78
CA LYS A 133 10.29 8.59 -5.94
C LYS A 133 9.57 8.31 -7.24
N ALA A 134 9.02 7.11 -7.40
CA ALA A 134 8.23 6.73 -8.58
C ALA A 134 6.96 7.57 -8.72
N ALA A 135 6.25 7.81 -7.62
CA ALA A 135 5.06 8.64 -7.60
C ALA A 135 5.37 10.12 -7.89
N ARG A 136 6.45 10.64 -7.34
CA ARG A 136 6.91 12.02 -7.57
C ARG A 136 7.38 12.26 -9.00
N ALA A 137 7.88 11.24 -9.69
CA ALA A 137 8.19 11.35 -11.11
C ALA A 137 6.93 11.58 -11.97
N LEU A 138 5.78 11.06 -11.52
CA LEU A 138 4.49 11.25 -12.19
C LEU A 138 3.76 12.50 -11.73
N ASN A 139 3.90 12.88 -10.46
CA ASN A 139 3.31 14.06 -9.86
C ASN A 139 4.32 14.74 -8.92
N PRO A 140 4.98 15.83 -9.34
CA PRO A 140 6.02 16.52 -8.54
C PRO A 140 5.53 17.12 -7.22
N ASN A 141 4.22 17.27 -7.03
CA ASN A 141 3.62 17.82 -5.83
C ASN A 141 3.02 16.75 -4.91
N LEU A 142 3.24 15.47 -5.20
CA LEU A 142 2.68 14.36 -4.44
C LEU A 142 3.13 14.38 -2.98
N ILE A 143 2.19 14.15 -2.08
CA ILE A 143 2.43 14.03 -0.64
C ILE A 143 2.31 12.57 -0.23
N MET A 144 3.23 12.11 0.60
CA MET A 144 3.20 10.76 1.16
C MET A 144 3.40 10.82 2.67
N LEU A 145 2.53 10.12 3.41
CA LEU A 145 2.60 10.02 4.85
C LEU A 145 2.14 8.64 5.32
N GLY A 146 2.47 8.26 6.53
CA GLY A 146 2.06 6.96 7.03
C GLY A 146 2.21 6.77 8.53
N GLU A 147 1.52 5.76 9.04
CA GLU A 147 1.64 5.30 10.43
C GLU A 147 2.98 4.66 10.69
N GLY A 148 3.74 5.23 11.62
CA GLY A 148 5.10 4.85 11.91
C GLY A 148 5.29 4.09 13.22
N TRP A 149 4.38 3.18 13.59
CA TRP A 149 4.59 2.33 14.75
C TRP A 149 5.82 1.44 14.58
N ARG A 150 6.53 1.16 15.67
CA ARG A 150 7.71 0.26 15.69
C ARG A 150 7.29 -1.21 15.66
N THR A 151 6.68 -1.63 14.57
CA THR A 151 6.05 -2.95 14.43
C THR A 151 6.72 -3.86 13.41
N TYR A 152 7.83 -3.40 12.80
CA TYR A 152 8.55 -4.18 11.80
C TYR A 152 9.05 -5.50 12.36
N THR A 153 8.67 -6.60 11.69
CA THR A 153 9.09 -7.96 12.01
C THR A 153 9.43 -8.69 10.71
N GLY A 154 10.44 -8.17 9.99
CA GLY A 154 10.96 -8.80 8.78
C GLY A 154 11.84 -10.01 9.05
N ASP A 155 12.61 -10.44 8.06
CA ASP A 155 13.51 -11.59 8.18
C ASP A 155 14.59 -11.32 9.23
N GLU A 156 14.76 -12.25 10.17
CA GLU A 156 15.64 -12.10 11.34
C GLU A 156 17.11 -11.86 10.97
N ASN A 157 17.55 -12.38 9.83
CA ASN A 157 18.95 -12.31 9.39
C ASN A 157 19.24 -11.18 8.41
N THR A 158 18.26 -10.32 8.10
CA THR A 158 18.43 -9.22 7.15
C THR A 158 18.13 -7.90 7.84
N PRO A 159 19.15 -7.20 8.37
CA PRO A 159 18.93 -5.90 9.00
C PRO A 159 18.51 -4.87 7.96
N VAL A 160 17.32 -4.30 8.14
CA VAL A 160 16.81 -3.22 7.31
C VAL A 160 16.32 -2.07 8.17
N GLN A 161 16.35 -0.85 7.65
CA GLN A 161 15.70 0.30 8.27
C GLN A 161 14.19 0.20 8.02
N PRO A 162 13.34 0.06 9.05
CA PRO A 162 11.88 0.13 8.86
C PRO A 162 11.42 1.56 8.56
N ALA A 163 10.28 1.69 7.88
CA ALA A 163 9.64 2.97 7.62
C ALA A 163 8.78 3.41 8.81
N ASP A 164 9.38 3.48 9.98
CA ASP A 164 8.74 3.82 11.25
C ASP A 164 9.08 5.23 11.74
N GLN A 165 8.62 5.56 12.93
CA GLN A 165 8.84 6.87 13.55
C GLN A 165 10.33 7.22 13.77
N ASP A 166 11.22 6.24 13.86
CA ASP A 166 12.66 6.48 13.97
C ASP A 166 13.29 6.86 12.62
N TRP A 167 12.73 6.36 11.52
CA TRP A 167 13.15 6.75 10.17
C TRP A 167 12.87 8.22 9.87
N MET A 168 11.84 8.81 10.47
CA MET A 168 11.51 10.23 10.31
C MET A 168 12.71 11.16 10.58
N LYS A 169 13.63 10.76 11.47
CA LYS A 169 14.85 11.51 11.77
C LYS A 169 15.91 11.45 10.67
N LYS A 170 15.74 10.55 9.70
CA LYS A 170 16.71 10.23 8.64
C LYS A 170 16.20 10.56 7.24
N THR A 171 14.93 10.90 7.10
CA THR A 171 14.32 11.22 5.81
C THR A 171 13.66 12.59 5.82
N ASP A 172 13.65 13.24 4.66
CA ASP A 172 12.95 14.49 4.38
C ASP A 172 11.86 14.33 3.31
N THR A 173 11.57 13.07 2.92
CA THR A 173 10.68 12.76 1.79
C THR A 173 9.27 12.37 2.21
N VAL A 174 9.14 11.50 3.20
CA VAL A 174 7.86 10.95 3.66
C VAL A 174 7.58 11.38 5.09
N ALA A 175 6.40 11.89 5.35
CA ALA A 175 5.96 12.24 6.69
C ALA A 175 5.54 10.97 7.46
N VAL A 176 5.91 10.91 8.74
CA VAL A 176 5.61 9.77 9.60
C VAL A 176 4.90 10.26 10.85
N PHE A 177 3.82 9.60 11.23
CA PHE A 177 3.11 9.85 12.48
C PHE A 177 2.91 8.55 13.27
N SER A 178 2.71 8.67 14.56
CA SER A 178 2.42 7.55 15.47
C SER A 178 1.54 8.00 16.62
#